data_5ebc2a12cdd6f7b94d012cd05870e4d9
#
_entry.id   5ebc2a12cdd6f7b94d012cd05870e4d9
#
_cell.length_a   1.000
_cell.length_b   1.000
_cell.length_c   1.000
_cell.angle_alpha   90.00
_cell.angle_beta   90.00
_cell.angle_gamma   90.00
#
_symmetry.space_group_name_H-M   'P 1'
#
loop_
_entity.id
_entity.type
_entity.pdbx_description
1 polymer ?
#
loop_
_entity_poly.entity_id
_entity_poly.type
_entity_poly.pdbx_seq_one_letter_code
_entity_poly.pdbx_strand_id
1 'polypeptide(L)'
;DKPKLYETKPIEFIYDKDEFVSALQLDFWSWVSKYYFTPIGDVLKAAVPSTFLLESDTVIIKKEINKSDIDVMSDDEYLIYEALNFQNLKINEVSDILEKKNTYSVIQKMILTRPFIILEKRLI
;
A
#
# COMPACT_ATOMS: atom_id res chain seq x y z
N ASP A 1 -7.46 -9.51 -23.94
CA ASP A 1 -6.63 -10.24 -24.89
C ASP A 1 -5.27 -10.55 -24.27
N LYS A 2 -4.84 -11.79 -24.41
CA LYS A 2 -3.57 -12.26 -23.87
C LYS A 2 -2.41 -11.71 -24.72
N PRO A 3 -1.42 -11.02 -24.14
CA PRO A 3 -0.28 -10.55 -24.91
C PRO A 3 0.50 -11.74 -25.48
N LYS A 4 0.94 -11.61 -26.73
CA LYS A 4 1.61 -12.70 -27.47
C LYS A 4 3.11 -12.82 -27.16
N LEU A 5 3.70 -11.81 -26.49
CA LEU A 5 5.15 -11.70 -26.30
C LEU A 5 5.65 -12.12 -24.92
N TYR A 6 4.75 -12.32 -23.96
CA TYR A 6 5.12 -12.75 -22.59
C TYR A 6 3.96 -13.49 -21.92
N GLU A 7 4.29 -14.36 -20.98
CA GLU A 7 3.30 -15.04 -20.14
C GLU A 7 2.78 -14.10 -19.07
N THR A 8 1.45 -14.05 -18.94
CA THR A 8 0.78 -13.34 -17.86
C THR A 8 0.48 -14.29 -16.71
N LYS A 9 0.74 -13.87 -15.49
CA LYS A 9 0.34 -14.60 -14.29
C LYS A 9 -1.12 -14.26 -13.93
N PRO A 10 -1.90 -15.22 -13.41
CA PRO A 10 -3.21 -14.92 -12.86
C PRO A 10 -3.11 -14.08 -11.59
N ILE A 11 -4.21 -13.40 -11.22
CA ILE A 11 -4.31 -12.74 -9.92
C ILE A 11 -4.35 -13.83 -8.85
N GLU A 12 -3.42 -13.79 -7.91
CA GLU A 12 -3.32 -14.80 -6.84
C GLU A 12 -4.26 -14.47 -5.68
N PHE A 13 -4.42 -13.19 -5.34
CA PHE A 13 -5.22 -12.74 -4.21
C PHE A 13 -5.69 -11.30 -4.36
N ILE A 14 -6.88 -10.98 -3.83
CA ILE A 14 -7.43 -9.63 -3.74
C ILE A 14 -7.50 -9.27 -2.24
N TYR A 15 -6.79 -8.22 -1.85
CA TYR A 15 -6.66 -7.83 -0.44
C TYR A 15 -7.86 -7.06 0.09
N ASP A 16 -8.44 -6.19 -0.74
CA ASP A 16 -9.55 -5.33 -0.36
C ASP A 16 -10.88 -6.05 -0.60
N LYS A 17 -11.77 -6.00 0.39
CA LYS A 17 -13.12 -6.55 0.27
C LYS A 17 -14.07 -5.59 -0.44
N ASP A 18 -13.80 -4.29 -0.27
CA ASP A 18 -14.62 -3.22 -0.82
C ASP A 18 -13.89 -2.49 -1.94
N GLU A 19 -14.64 -2.04 -2.93
CA GLU A 19 -14.12 -1.21 -4.01
C GLU A 19 -13.78 0.18 -3.47
N PHE A 20 -12.53 0.64 -3.62
CA PHE A 20 -12.15 2.02 -3.28
C PHE A 20 -12.19 2.95 -4.51
N VAL A 21 -12.36 2.41 -5.69
CA VAL A 21 -12.50 3.14 -6.96
C VAL A 21 -13.88 2.85 -7.55
N SER A 22 -14.67 3.88 -7.76
CA SER A 22 -16.00 3.74 -8.37
C SER A 22 -15.91 3.54 -9.88
N ALA A 23 -16.96 2.95 -10.48
CA ALA A 23 -17.08 2.82 -11.93
C ALA A 23 -16.98 4.18 -12.64
N LEU A 24 -17.55 5.24 -12.06
CA LEU A 24 -17.49 6.59 -12.61
C LEU A 24 -16.05 7.13 -12.65
N GLN A 25 -15.27 6.88 -11.61
CA GLN A 25 -13.84 7.25 -11.59
C GLN A 25 -13.05 6.49 -12.64
N LEU A 26 -13.29 5.20 -12.81
CA LEU A 26 -12.64 4.39 -13.85
C LEU A 26 -12.98 4.89 -15.27
N ASP A 27 -14.23 5.24 -15.52
CA ASP A 27 -14.66 5.80 -16.81
C ASP A 27 -13.97 7.14 -17.06
N PHE A 28 -13.88 8.00 -16.07
CA PHE A 28 -13.17 9.29 -16.15
C PHE A 28 -11.68 9.09 -16.43
N TRP A 29 -11.01 8.20 -15.71
CA TRP A 29 -9.59 7.90 -15.95
C TRP A 29 -9.33 7.25 -17.30
N SER A 30 -10.25 6.42 -17.78
CA SER A 30 -10.19 5.84 -19.13
C SER A 30 -10.30 6.94 -20.19
N TRP A 31 -11.16 7.92 -19.98
CA TRP A 31 -11.27 9.08 -20.85
C TRP A 31 -9.97 9.92 -20.85
N VAL A 32 -9.40 10.22 -19.67
CA VAL A 32 -8.13 10.93 -19.53
C VAL A 32 -7.00 10.19 -20.24
N SER A 33 -6.91 8.88 -20.06
CA SER A 33 -5.94 8.00 -20.72
C SER A 33 -6.00 8.12 -22.25
N LYS A 34 -7.20 8.08 -22.82
CA LYS A 34 -7.41 8.22 -24.26
C LYS A 34 -7.13 9.62 -24.76
N TYR A 35 -7.56 10.64 -24.03
CA TYR A 35 -7.40 12.05 -24.41
C TYR A 35 -5.92 12.47 -24.48
N TYR A 36 -5.13 12.07 -23.50
CA TYR A 36 -3.70 12.42 -23.39
C TYR A 36 -2.75 11.36 -23.94
N PHE A 37 -3.25 10.28 -24.52
CA PHE A 37 -2.45 9.15 -24.99
C PHE A 37 -1.51 8.59 -23.92
N THR A 38 -1.96 8.54 -22.69
CA THR A 38 -1.20 8.09 -21.52
C THR A 38 -1.75 6.76 -21.04
N PRO A 39 -0.90 5.77 -20.65
CA PRO A 39 -1.37 4.51 -20.08
C PRO A 39 -2.27 4.76 -18.86
N ILE A 40 -3.34 3.98 -18.73
CA ILE A 40 -4.29 4.13 -17.62
C ILE A 40 -3.63 3.92 -16.24
N GLY A 41 -2.59 3.09 -16.16
CA GLY A 41 -1.80 2.91 -14.95
C GLY A 41 -1.10 4.18 -14.47
N ASP A 42 -0.64 5.02 -15.39
CA ASP A 42 -0.01 6.30 -15.06
C ASP A 42 -1.06 7.32 -14.57
N VAL A 43 -2.27 7.30 -15.17
CA VAL A 43 -3.41 8.10 -14.71
C VAL A 43 -3.79 7.71 -13.28
N LEU A 44 -3.86 6.41 -12.99
CA LEU A 44 -4.12 5.87 -11.66
C LEU A 44 -3.07 6.35 -10.64
N LYS A 45 -1.80 6.25 -10.96
CA LYS A 45 -0.70 6.69 -10.08
C LYS A 45 -0.76 8.19 -9.76
N ALA A 46 -1.21 9.01 -10.71
CA ALA A 46 -1.37 10.44 -10.50
C ALA A 46 -2.63 10.80 -9.69
N ALA A 47 -3.70 10.04 -9.84
CA ALA A 47 -5.00 10.34 -9.25
C ALA A 47 -5.19 9.78 -7.84
N VAL A 48 -4.54 8.67 -7.51
CA VAL A 48 -4.73 7.95 -6.23
C VAL A 48 -3.64 8.33 -5.23
N PRO A 49 -3.99 8.62 -3.95
CA PRO A 49 -3.00 8.84 -2.91
C PRO A 49 -2.02 7.68 -2.79
N SER A 50 -0.76 7.98 -2.53
CA SER A 50 0.32 6.99 -2.43
C SER A 50 0.08 5.90 -1.37
N THR A 51 -0.70 6.21 -0.35
CA THR A 51 -1.11 5.26 0.70
C THR A 51 -1.94 4.09 0.18
N PHE A 52 -2.62 4.25 -0.95
CA PHE A 52 -3.38 3.18 -1.63
C PHE A 52 -2.55 2.44 -2.70
N LEU A 53 -1.36 2.93 -3.00
CA LEU A 53 -0.44 2.38 -4.01
C LEU A 53 0.78 1.73 -3.35
N LEU A 54 0.57 0.92 -2.32
CA LEU A 54 1.65 0.22 -1.62
C LEU A 54 2.31 -0.79 -2.55
N GLU A 55 3.61 -0.72 -2.62
CA GLU A 55 4.46 -1.64 -3.39
C GLU A 55 5.36 -2.42 -2.43
N SER A 56 5.80 -3.60 -2.82
CA SER A 56 6.61 -4.49 -1.97
C SER A 56 7.94 -3.88 -1.50
N ASP A 57 8.47 -2.93 -2.25
CA ASP A 57 9.71 -2.20 -1.95
C ASP A 57 9.49 -0.85 -1.24
N THR A 58 8.23 -0.47 -0.99
CA THR A 58 7.90 0.68 -0.14
C THR A 58 8.46 0.43 1.26
N VAL A 59 9.15 1.44 1.81
CA VAL A 59 9.76 1.37 3.15
C VAL A 59 8.91 2.12 4.15
N ILE A 60 8.66 1.48 5.28
CA ILE A 60 7.98 2.05 6.45
C ILE A 60 9.05 2.59 7.39
N ILE A 61 8.91 3.85 7.76
CA ILE A 61 9.81 4.55 8.68
C ILE A 61 9.03 5.00 9.90
N LYS A 62 9.63 4.84 11.07
CA LYS A 62 9.08 5.31 12.35
C LYS A 62 9.39 6.77 12.58
N LYS A 63 8.38 7.54 12.99
CA LYS A 63 8.54 8.84 13.66
C LYS A 63 8.47 8.70 15.17
N GLU A 64 8.96 9.72 15.90
CA GLU A 64 8.77 9.83 17.34
C GLU A 64 7.28 9.98 17.69
N ILE A 65 6.85 9.26 18.72
CA ILE A 65 5.46 9.25 19.19
C ILE A 65 5.37 9.49 20.70
N ASN A 66 4.19 9.90 21.14
CA ASN A 66 3.83 10.01 22.53
C ASN A 66 3.45 8.63 23.12
N LYS A 67 3.73 8.40 24.39
CA LYS A 67 3.44 7.13 25.07
C LYS A 67 1.95 6.75 25.05
N SER A 68 1.06 7.74 25.00
CA SER A 68 -0.40 7.53 24.95
C SER A 68 -0.88 6.81 23.68
N ASP A 69 -0.12 6.85 22.58
CA ASP A 69 -0.50 6.22 21.32
C ASP A 69 -0.23 4.72 21.32
N ILE A 70 0.65 4.25 22.21
CA ILE A 70 1.02 2.83 22.31
C ILE A 70 -0.11 2.00 22.93
N ASP A 71 -0.83 2.56 23.90
CA ASP A 71 -1.85 1.84 24.67
C ASP A 71 -3.11 1.49 23.86
N VAL A 72 -3.26 2.07 22.67
CA VAL A 72 -4.43 1.88 21.79
C VAL A 72 -4.11 1.01 20.57
N MET A 73 -2.91 0.44 20.51
CA MET A 73 -2.50 -0.42 19.38
C MET A 73 -3.08 -1.81 19.49
N SER A 74 -3.43 -2.41 18.33
CA SER A 74 -3.67 -3.86 18.25
C SER A 74 -2.35 -4.64 18.35
N ASP A 75 -2.43 -5.93 18.62
CA ASP A 75 -1.25 -6.80 18.72
C ASP A 75 -0.38 -6.76 17.46
N ASP A 76 -1.02 -6.78 16.28
CA ASP A 76 -0.33 -6.68 14.99
C ASP A 76 0.37 -5.31 14.81
N GLU A 77 -0.29 -4.22 15.18
CA GLU A 77 0.27 -2.86 15.13
C GLU A 77 1.47 -2.74 16.08
N TYR A 78 1.37 -3.33 17.26
CA TYR A 78 2.44 -3.31 18.26
C TYR A 78 3.68 -4.08 17.78
N LEU A 79 3.50 -5.25 17.15
CA LEU A 79 4.61 -6.03 16.58
C LEU A 79 5.35 -5.24 15.49
N ILE A 80 4.63 -4.56 14.61
CA ILE A 80 5.23 -3.70 13.59
C ILE A 80 5.97 -2.53 14.25
N TYR A 81 5.37 -1.92 15.25
CA TYR A 81 5.96 -0.82 15.99
C TYR A 81 7.28 -1.21 16.69
N GLU A 82 7.30 -2.37 17.34
CA GLU A 82 8.52 -2.90 17.95
C GLU A 82 9.62 -3.19 16.93
N ALA A 83 9.27 -3.83 15.84
CA ALA A 83 10.22 -4.12 14.76
C ALA A 83 10.83 -2.84 14.16
N LEU A 84 10.04 -1.77 14.04
CA LEU A 84 10.51 -0.45 13.58
C LEU A 84 11.47 0.26 14.56
N ASN A 85 11.58 -0.19 15.81
CA ASN A 85 12.59 0.31 16.73
C ASN A 85 14.01 -0.14 16.34
N PHE A 86 14.13 -1.27 15.65
CA PHE A 86 15.41 -1.85 15.29
C PHE A 86 15.84 -1.48 13.87
N GLN A 87 14.89 -1.41 12.94
CA GLN A 87 15.18 -1.09 11.52
C GLN A 87 13.93 -0.61 10.80
N ASN A 88 14.14 0.09 9.68
CA ASN A 88 13.06 0.39 8.75
C ASN A 88 12.61 -0.91 8.06
N LEU A 89 11.32 -1.05 7.83
CA LEU A 89 10.72 -2.27 7.28
C LEU A 89 10.22 -2.04 5.85
N LYS A 90 10.47 -3.01 4.98
CA LYS A 90 9.77 -3.09 3.70
C LYS A 90 8.39 -3.73 3.89
N ILE A 91 7.47 -3.43 2.99
CA ILE A 91 6.10 -3.98 3.04
C ILE A 91 6.10 -5.52 3.06
N ASN A 92 6.95 -6.16 2.27
CA ASN A 92 7.06 -7.62 2.26
C ASN A 92 7.61 -8.21 3.57
N GLU A 93 8.51 -7.50 4.26
CA GLU A 93 9.05 -7.95 5.55
C GLU A 93 8.00 -7.93 6.67
N VAL A 94 6.99 -7.06 6.57
CA VAL A 94 5.87 -7.03 7.51
C VAL A 94 5.04 -8.32 7.45
N SER A 95 4.87 -8.91 6.26
CA SER A 95 4.17 -10.20 6.14
C SER A 95 4.90 -11.35 6.83
N ASP A 96 6.22 -11.31 6.84
CA ASP A 96 7.04 -12.31 7.54
C ASP A 96 6.94 -12.13 9.05
N ILE A 97 6.94 -10.88 9.55
CA ILE A 97 6.81 -10.57 10.97
C ILE A 97 5.43 -10.98 11.52
N LEU A 98 4.37 -10.71 10.78
CA LEU A 98 3.01 -11.01 11.21
C LEU A 98 2.59 -12.46 10.91
N GLU A 99 3.40 -13.20 10.16
CA GLU A 99 3.07 -14.55 9.67
C GLU A 99 1.72 -14.63 8.95
N LYS A 100 1.31 -13.53 8.31
CA LYS A 100 0.02 -13.37 7.64
C LYS A 100 0.20 -12.99 6.18
N LYS A 101 -0.66 -13.52 5.32
CA LYS A 101 -0.67 -13.16 3.89
C LYS A 101 -1.28 -11.78 3.61
N ASN A 102 -2.21 -11.33 4.44
CA ASN A 102 -2.91 -10.05 4.26
C ASN A 102 -2.44 -9.01 5.28
N THR A 103 -1.32 -8.38 4.99
CA THR A 103 -0.75 -7.32 5.82
C THR A 103 -1.02 -5.91 5.30
N TYR A 104 -1.42 -5.78 4.03
CA TYR A 104 -1.69 -4.48 3.41
C TYR A 104 -2.79 -3.70 4.11
N SER A 105 -3.88 -4.36 4.52
CA SER A 105 -4.98 -3.72 5.26
C SER A 105 -4.52 -3.19 6.63
N VAL A 106 -3.67 -3.92 7.33
CA VAL A 106 -3.09 -3.48 8.61
C VAL A 106 -2.20 -2.25 8.40
N ILE A 107 -1.33 -2.29 7.40
CA ILE A 107 -0.43 -1.18 7.08
C ILE A 107 -1.22 0.05 6.64
N GLN A 108 -2.20 -0.08 5.76
CA GLN A 108 -3.05 1.04 5.34
C GLN A 108 -3.79 1.67 6.51
N LYS A 109 -4.35 0.85 7.40
CA LYS A 109 -5.00 1.34 8.62
C LYS A 109 -4.02 2.09 9.51
N MET A 110 -2.83 1.57 9.74
CA MET A 110 -1.79 2.23 10.53
C MET A 110 -1.38 3.57 9.94
N ILE A 111 -1.20 3.66 8.63
CA ILE A 111 -0.83 4.91 7.93
C ILE A 111 -1.90 5.98 8.11
N LEU A 112 -3.18 5.59 8.01
CA LEU A 112 -4.30 6.52 8.13
C LEU A 112 -4.59 6.96 9.57
N THR A 113 -4.33 6.08 10.54
CA THR A 113 -4.72 6.31 11.94
C THR A 113 -3.55 6.66 12.86
N ARG A 114 -2.30 6.41 12.43
CA ARG A 114 -1.10 6.57 13.26
C ARG A 114 -0.13 7.60 12.66
N PRO A 115 0.09 8.74 13.31
CA PRO A 115 0.96 9.81 12.77
C PRO A 115 2.46 9.46 12.82
N PHE A 116 2.84 8.37 13.45
CA PHE A 116 4.25 7.98 13.64
C PHE A 116 4.82 7.09 12.53
N ILE A 117 4.04 6.76 11.52
CA ILE A 117 4.48 5.97 10.38
C ILE A 117 4.54 6.84 9.13
N ILE A 118 5.67 6.81 8.45
CA ILE A 118 5.87 7.45 7.16
C ILE A 118 6.22 6.37 6.13
N LEU A 119 5.64 6.49 4.96
CA LEU A 119 6.05 5.71 3.80
C LEU A 119 7.13 6.47 3.03
N GLU A 120 8.24 5.82 2.79
CA GLU A 120 9.26 6.29 1.88
C GLU A 120 9.33 5.36 0.67
N LYS A 121 9.06 5.93 -0.49
CA LYS A 121 9.32 5.24 -1.76
C LYS A 121 10.77 5.47 -2.12
N ARG A 122 11.60 4.44 -2.09
CA ARG A 122 12.94 4.56 -2.65
C ARG A 122 12.82 4.69 -4.16
N LEU A 123 13.11 5.89 -4.64
CA LEU A 123 13.41 6.10 -6.04
C LEU A 123 14.77 5.45 -6.31
N ILE A 124 14.75 4.44 -7.14
CA ILE A 124 15.98 3.84 -7.69
C ILE A 124 16.42 4.70 -8.87
#